data_3872b1a9385e879faea2d10d82625384
#
_entry.id   3872b1a9385e879faea2d10d82625384
#
_cell.length_a   1.000
_cell.length_b   1.000
_cell.length_c   1.000
_cell.angle_alpha   90.00
_cell.angle_beta   90.00
_cell.angle_gamma   90.00
#
_symmetry.space_group_name_H-M   'P 1'
#
loop_
_entity.id
_entity.type
_entity.pdbx_description
1 polymer ?
#
loop_
_entity_poly.entity_id
_entity_poly.type
_entity_poly.pdbx_seq_one_letter_code
_entity_poly.pdbx_strand_id
1 'polypeptide(L)' 'MIGKPKFKKGDWVKFEWKGEIIEGEVWVVDAYGTFFQTKEPSYDIFSPKKNMLYKHMEESCVTKIDYKP' A
#
# COMPACT_ATOMS: atom_id res chain seq x y z
N MET A 1 2.79 -10.72 14.27
CA MET A 1 2.85 -9.46 13.50
C MET A 1 4.28 -9.23 13.06
N ILE A 2 4.48 -8.98 11.78
CA ILE A 2 5.82 -8.83 11.21
C ILE A 2 6.32 -7.39 11.27
N GLY A 3 5.66 -6.56 11.98
CA GLY A 3 6.03 -5.16 12.19
C GLY A 3 4.78 -4.36 12.45
N LYS A 4 4.96 -3.17 13.03
CA LYS A 4 3.84 -2.29 13.28
C LYS A 4 3.52 -1.54 11.99
N PRO A 5 2.32 -1.67 11.43
CA PRO A 5 1.98 -0.97 10.19
C PRO A 5 2.07 0.54 10.35
N LYS A 6 2.68 1.20 9.38
CA LYS A 6 2.78 2.66 9.35
C LYS A 6 1.53 3.30 8.80
N PHE A 7 0.76 2.55 8.00
CA PHE A 7 -0.43 3.08 7.34
C PHE A 7 -1.64 2.29 7.80
N LYS A 8 -2.81 2.90 7.69
CA LYS A 8 -4.06 2.25 8.07
C LYS A 8 -5.05 2.36 6.93
N LYS A 9 -6.09 1.54 7.00
CA LYS A 9 -7.19 1.57 6.03
C LYS A 9 -7.74 2.99 5.94
N GLY A 10 -7.87 3.48 4.73
CA GLY A 10 -8.35 4.82 4.45
C GLY A 10 -7.25 5.85 4.23
N ASP A 11 -6.00 5.51 4.55
CA ASP A 11 -4.89 6.43 4.28
C ASP A 11 -4.65 6.54 2.79
N TRP A 12 -4.31 7.76 2.35
CA TRP A 12 -3.91 8.01 0.98
C TRP A 12 -2.39 7.90 0.88
N VAL A 13 -1.92 7.16 -0.12
CA VAL A 13 -0.51 6.83 -0.27
C VAL A 13 -0.12 6.86 -1.75
N LYS A 14 1.19 6.78 -1.99
CA LYS A 14 1.72 6.65 -3.35
C LYS A 14 2.84 5.63 -3.37
N PHE A 15 3.06 5.06 -4.54
CA PHE A 15 4.16 4.12 -4.78
C PHE A 15 4.50 4.12 -6.26
N GLU A 16 5.66 3.60 -6.59
CA GLU A 16 6.08 3.47 -7.98
C GLU A 16 5.72 2.08 -8.51
N TRP A 17 5.13 2.03 -9.68
CA TRP A 17 4.76 0.79 -10.34
C TRP A 17 5.13 0.86 -11.81
N LYS A 18 6.10 0.04 -12.23
CA LYS A 18 6.56 -0.02 -13.62
C LYS A 18 6.92 1.36 -14.17
N GLY A 19 7.65 2.13 -13.36
CA GLY A 19 8.12 3.44 -13.76
C GLY A 19 7.11 4.56 -13.64
N GLU A 20 5.94 4.29 -13.09
CA GLU A 20 4.88 5.29 -12.93
C GLU A 20 4.54 5.46 -11.46
N ILE A 21 4.29 6.69 -11.03
CA ILE A 21 3.84 6.96 -9.66
C ILE A 21 2.33 6.77 -9.60
N ILE A 22 1.90 5.84 -8.73
CA ILE A 22 0.49 5.51 -8.54
C ILE A 22 0.06 6.05 -7.19
N GLU A 23 -1.06 6.76 -7.15
CA GLU A 23 -1.66 7.24 -5.92
C GLU A 23 -2.94 6.48 -5.64
N GLY A 24 -3.15 6.12 -4.39
CA GLY A 24 -4.33 5.34 -4.05
C GLY A 24 -4.63 5.32 -2.57
N GLU A 25 -5.71 4.63 -2.23
CA GLU A 25 -6.20 4.49 -0.86
C GLU A 25 -5.90 3.10 -0.35
N VAL A 26 -5.44 3.01 0.90
CA VAL A 26 -5.21 1.72 1.55
C VAL A 26 -6.55 1.07 1.84
N TRP A 27 -6.78 -0.11 1.28
CA TRP A 27 -8.00 -0.87 1.50
C TRP A 27 -7.80 -2.04 2.45
N VAL A 28 -6.62 -2.66 2.42
CA VAL A 28 -6.30 -3.80 3.29
C VAL A 28 -4.92 -3.59 3.88
N VAL A 29 -4.79 -3.86 5.18
CA VAL A 29 -3.51 -3.84 5.88
C VAL A 29 -3.20 -5.26 6.30
N ASP A 30 -2.06 -5.79 5.85
CA ASP A 30 -1.59 -7.11 6.24
C ASP A 30 -0.32 -6.97 7.06
N ALA A 31 -0.43 -7.19 8.36
CA ALA A 31 0.69 -7.09 9.30
C ALA A 31 1.18 -8.48 9.73
N TYR A 32 0.63 -9.54 9.16
CA TYR A 32 0.96 -10.90 9.59
C TYR A 32 1.74 -11.68 8.55
N GLY A 33 1.93 -11.08 7.38
CA GLY A 33 2.63 -11.73 6.30
C GLY A 33 1.70 -12.54 5.40
N THR A 34 2.11 -12.69 4.17
CA THR A 34 1.43 -13.53 3.18
C THR A 34 2.47 -14.50 2.62
N PHE A 35 2.09 -15.23 1.59
CA PHE A 35 3.04 -16.16 0.94
C PHE A 35 4.32 -15.46 0.47
N PHE A 36 4.23 -14.20 0.10
CA PHE A 36 5.33 -13.47 -0.50
C PHE A 36 5.87 -12.35 0.39
N GLN A 37 5.23 -12.09 1.52
CA GLN A 37 5.51 -10.95 2.38
C GLN A 37 5.73 -11.43 3.80
N THR A 38 6.99 -11.64 4.16
CA THR A 38 7.32 -12.20 5.46
C THR A 38 8.15 -11.28 6.33
N LYS A 39 8.61 -10.14 5.81
CA LYS A 39 9.54 -9.27 6.52
C LYS A 39 8.95 -7.95 6.97
N GLU A 40 7.90 -7.49 6.35
CA GLU A 40 7.30 -6.20 6.67
C GLU A 40 5.82 -6.23 6.32
N PRO A 41 5.03 -5.33 6.90
CA PRO A 41 3.63 -5.21 6.51
C PRO A 41 3.47 -4.91 5.02
N SER A 42 2.35 -5.31 4.48
CA SER A 42 2.00 -5.03 3.10
C SER A 42 0.58 -4.51 3.02
N TYR A 43 0.25 -3.93 1.90
CA TYR A 43 -1.03 -3.22 1.74
C TYR A 43 -1.63 -3.52 0.38
N ASP A 44 -2.97 -3.64 0.37
CA ASP A 44 -3.71 -3.60 -0.87
C ASP A 44 -4.19 -2.17 -1.06
N ILE A 45 -3.82 -1.55 -2.17
CA ILE A 45 -4.03 -0.13 -2.42
C ILE A 45 -4.86 0.03 -3.69
N PHE A 46 -6.00 0.71 -3.56
CA PHE A 46 -6.86 0.97 -4.71
C PHE A 46 -6.54 2.34 -5.29
N SER A 47 -6.24 2.38 -6.58
CA SER A 47 -6.04 3.63 -7.31
C SER A 47 -7.31 3.99 -8.06
N PRO A 48 -8.00 5.08 -7.67
CA PRO A 48 -9.20 5.51 -8.40
C PRO A 48 -8.89 5.92 -9.84
N LYS A 49 -7.74 6.55 -10.04
CA LYS A 49 -7.35 7.03 -11.37
C LYS A 49 -7.13 5.88 -12.35
N LYS A 50 -6.53 4.79 -11.86
CA LYS A 50 -6.28 3.61 -12.68
C LYS A 50 -7.43 2.62 -12.62
N ASN A 51 -8.34 2.80 -11.67
CA ASN A 51 -9.42 1.85 -11.40
C ASN A 51 -8.86 0.43 -11.18
N MET A 52 -7.79 0.33 -10.41
CA MET A 52 -7.11 -0.95 -10.15
C MET A 52 -6.75 -1.07 -8.68
N LEU A 53 -6.82 -2.31 -8.19
CA LEU A 53 -6.35 -2.67 -6.86
C LEU A 53 -4.97 -3.29 -6.98
N TYR A 54 -3.99 -2.65 -6.32
CA TYR A 54 -2.61 -3.15 -6.30
C TYR A 54 -2.41 -3.90 -5.01
N LYS A 55 -2.21 -5.22 -5.11
CA LYS A 55 -2.14 -6.09 -3.94
C LYS A 55 -0.72 -6.31 -3.46
N HIS A 56 -0.59 -6.50 -2.14
CA HIS A 56 0.67 -6.92 -1.52
C HIS A 56 1.81 -5.92 -1.75
N MET A 57 1.49 -4.63 -1.70
CA MET A 57 2.52 -3.60 -1.82
C MET A 57 3.28 -3.52 -0.50
N GLU A 58 4.59 -3.75 -0.56
CA GLU A 58 5.44 -3.74 0.63
C GLU A 58 5.53 -2.35 1.22
N GLU A 59 5.55 -2.28 2.56
CA GLU A 59 5.54 -1.00 3.26
C GLU A 59 6.69 -0.09 2.84
N SER A 60 7.86 -0.66 2.61
CA SER A 60 9.03 0.12 2.21
C SER A 60 8.88 0.79 0.85
N CYS A 61 7.94 0.32 0.04
CA CYS A 61 7.69 0.87 -1.29
C CYS A 61 6.61 1.95 -1.29
N VAL A 62 5.98 2.19 -0.14
CA VAL A 62 4.79 3.04 -0.03
C VAL A 62 5.11 4.28 0.79
N THR A 63 4.63 5.44 0.33
CA THR A 63 4.79 6.72 1.04
C THR A 63 3.42 7.33 1.25
N LYS A 64 3.19 7.86 2.45
CA LYS A 64 1.94 8.53 2.76
C LYS A 64 1.88 9.88 2.06
N ILE A 65 0.71 10.22 1.51
CA ILE A 65 0.47 11.56 0.96
C ILE A 65 -0.57 12.26 1.84
N ASP A 66 -0.51 13.58 1.85
CA ASP A 66 -1.37 14.39 2.73
C ASP A 66 -2.51 15.06 1.98
N TYR A 67 -2.84 14.53 0.83
CA TYR A 67 -3.94 15.03 0.01
C TYR A 67 -4.70 13.85 -0.60
N LYS A 68 -5.94 14.10 -0.97
CA LYS A 68 -6.76 13.11 -1.67
C LYS A 68 -6.60 13.33 -3.18
N PRO A 69 -6.03 12.37 -3.88
CA PRO A 69 -5.85 12.50 -5.33
C PRO A 69 -7.14 12.69 -6.11
#